data_8f87589186ac8e66ef5216873925e2e5
#
_entry.id   8f87589186ac8e66ef5216873925e2e5
#
_cell.length_a   1.000
_cell.length_b   1.000
_cell.length_c   1.000
_cell.angle_alpha   90.00
_cell.angle_beta   90.00
_cell.angle_gamma   90.00
#
_symmetry.space_group_name_H-M   'P 1'
#
loop_
_entity.id
_entity.type
_entity.pdbx_description
1 polymer ?
#
loop_
_entity_poly.entity_id
_entity_poly.type
_entity_poly.pdbx_seq_one_letter_code
_entity_poly.pdbx_strand_id
1 'polypeptide(L)'
;MTLNGGVPYYNVFECEDGKYISLGCIEPNFWRNLCLTLGLNKFFDSQHDTEKYAEIMQNLKTIFMTKKRDEWWDLFRKTKDIAAAPVYDFDEVVGDPHSKARDMFIQAGTIDGDPITQVGIGSKLMNTPGSIRTLGRIPGADSEDILEEIGYSKNEIK
;
A
#
# COMPACT_ATOMS: atom_id res chain seq x y z
N MET A 1 -9.53 15.37 12.61
CA MET A 1 -8.29 15.31 11.80
C MET A 1 -8.62 14.70 10.45
N THR A 2 -8.13 15.26 9.35
CA THR A 2 -8.54 14.82 7.99
C THR A 2 -7.87 13.52 7.57
N LEU A 3 -6.58 13.33 7.87
CA LEU A 3 -5.77 12.22 7.35
C LEU A 3 -5.71 10.97 8.25
N ASN A 4 -6.67 10.79 9.14
CA ASN A 4 -6.70 9.66 10.07
C ASN A 4 -8.02 8.86 10.06
N GLY A 5 -8.79 8.97 8.96
CA GLY A 5 -10.09 8.32 8.86
C GLY A 5 -11.24 9.06 9.57
N GLY A 6 -11.01 10.29 10.04
CA GLY A 6 -12.01 11.10 10.72
C GLY A 6 -13.03 11.79 9.80
N VAL A 7 -12.89 11.63 8.48
CA VAL A 7 -13.77 12.25 7.48
C VAL A 7 -14.21 11.23 6.42
N PRO A 8 -15.41 11.38 5.84
CA PRO A 8 -15.95 10.39 4.89
C PRO A 8 -15.12 10.24 3.61
N TYR A 9 -14.55 11.32 3.12
CA TYR A 9 -13.81 11.38 1.86
C TYR A 9 -12.32 10.98 1.98
N TYR A 10 -11.84 10.69 3.20
CA TYR A 10 -10.50 10.15 3.47
C TYR A 10 -10.62 9.04 4.52
N ASN A 11 -10.89 7.82 4.06
CA ASN A 11 -11.22 6.70 4.93
C ASN A 11 -11.00 5.36 4.22
N VAL A 12 -11.19 4.26 4.97
CA VAL A 12 -11.18 2.89 4.48
C VAL A 12 -12.56 2.28 4.72
N PHE A 13 -13.08 1.58 3.70
CA PHE A 13 -14.40 0.98 3.75
C PHE A 13 -14.32 -0.52 3.46
N GLU A 14 -15.05 -1.30 4.26
CA GLU A 14 -15.25 -2.72 4.03
C GLU A 14 -16.19 -2.95 2.84
N CYS A 15 -15.89 -3.98 2.04
CA CYS A 15 -16.65 -4.42 0.89
C CYS A 15 -17.36 -5.73 1.18
N GLU A 16 -18.26 -6.18 0.26
CA GLU A 16 -19.07 -7.38 0.41
C GLU A 16 -18.23 -8.64 0.74
N ASP A 17 -17.02 -8.72 0.22
CA ASP A 17 -16.10 -9.86 0.38
C ASP A 17 -15.21 -9.78 1.64
N GLY A 18 -15.48 -8.84 2.56
CA GLY A 18 -14.66 -8.60 3.76
C GLY A 18 -13.30 -7.97 3.48
N LYS A 19 -13.00 -7.63 2.22
CA LYS A 19 -11.82 -6.85 1.84
C LYS A 19 -12.12 -5.35 1.90
N TYR A 20 -11.11 -4.53 1.71
CA TYR A 20 -11.22 -3.09 1.96
C TYR A 20 -10.81 -2.26 0.74
N ILE A 21 -11.49 -1.12 0.57
CA ILE A 21 -11.11 -0.07 -0.37
C ILE A 21 -10.82 1.23 0.38
N SER A 22 -9.77 1.93 -0.02
CA SER A 22 -9.40 3.23 0.55
C SER A 22 -9.86 4.37 -0.34
N LEU A 23 -10.28 5.47 0.27
CA LEU A 23 -10.60 6.73 -0.37
C LEU A 23 -9.63 7.82 0.08
N GLY A 24 -9.15 8.61 -0.89
CA GLY A 24 -8.33 9.81 -0.69
C GLY A 24 -8.90 11.02 -1.45
N CYS A 25 -10.24 11.15 -1.51
CA CYS A 25 -10.93 12.16 -2.31
C CYS A 25 -11.00 13.52 -1.58
N ILE A 26 -9.85 14.08 -1.22
CA ILE A 26 -9.74 15.36 -0.50
C ILE A 26 -10.08 16.53 -1.41
N GLU A 27 -9.63 16.50 -2.65
CA GLU A 27 -9.87 17.53 -3.64
C GLU A 27 -11.35 17.53 -4.06
N PRO A 28 -11.98 18.72 -4.20
CA PRO A 28 -13.42 18.83 -4.50
C PRO A 28 -13.85 18.12 -5.78
N ASN A 29 -12.99 18.07 -6.80
CA ASN A 29 -13.26 17.35 -8.04
C ASN A 29 -13.29 15.83 -7.82
N PHE A 30 -12.37 15.26 -7.02
CA PHE A 30 -12.37 13.82 -6.69
C PHE A 30 -13.60 13.44 -5.87
N TRP A 31 -13.97 14.28 -4.89
CA TRP A 31 -15.19 14.09 -4.12
C TRP A 31 -16.45 14.10 -4.99
N ARG A 32 -16.56 15.12 -5.88
CA ARG A 32 -17.68 15.23 -6.79
C ARG A 32 -17.80 14.02 -7.71
N ASN A 33 -16.69 13.55 -8.29
CA ASN A 33 -16.67 12.39 -9.18
C ASN A 33 -17.01 11.09 -8.43
N LEU A 34 -16.55 10.93 -7.19
CA LEU A 34 -16.94 9.83 -6.32
C LEU A 34 -18.45 9.83 -6.08
N CYS A 35 -19.03 10.98 -5.69
CA CYS A 35 -20.47 11.11 -5.47
C CYS A 35 -21.28 10.81 -6.73
N LEU A 36 -20.85 11.29 -7.90
CA LEU A 36 -21.49 10.97 -9.19
C LEU A 36 -21.48 9.46 -9.45
N THR A 37 -20.33 8.82 -9.26
CA THR A 37 -20.17 7.39 -9.52
C THR A 37 -20.99 6.51 -8.58
N LEU A 38 -21.16 6.95 -7.33
CA LEU A 38 -21.90 6.23 -6.29
C LEU A 38 -23.39 6.63 -6.20
N GLY A 39 -23.87 7.59 -7.03
CA GLY A 39 -25.25 8.09 -6.97
C GLY A 39 -25.53 8.96 -5.73
N LEU A 40 -24.51 9.55 -5.14
CA LEU A 40 -24.58 10.39 -3.92
C LEU A 40 -24.62 11.89 -4.23
N ASN A 41 -25.24 12.29 -5.33
CA ASN A 41 -25.25 13.67 -5.83
C ASN A 41 -25.74 14.70 -4.80
N LYS A 42 -26.62 14.28 -3.87
CA LYS A 42 -27.12 15.12 -2.77
C LYS A 42 -26.03 15.64 -1.84
N PHE A 43 -24.82 15.04 -1.88
CA PHE A 43 -23.69 15.40 -1.01
C PHE A 43 -22.59 16.19 -1.70
N PHE A 44 -22.76 16.60 -2.96
CA PHE A 44 -21.73 17.34 -3.70
C PHE A 44 -21.15 18.53 -2.91
N ASP A 45 -22.02 19.35 -2.37
CA ASP A 45 -21.65 20.58 -1.66
C ASP A 45 -21.46 20.36 -0.15
N SER A 46 -21.51 19.10 0.30
CA SER A 46 -21.45 18.74 1.71
C SER A 46 -20.12 18.10 2.12
N GLN A 47 -19.08 18.17 1.28
CA GLN A 47 -17.79 17.55 1.55
C GLN A 47 -17.21 17.95 2.91
N HIS A 48 -17.33 19.21 3.30
CA HIS A 48 -16.81 19.78 4.54
C HIS A 48 -17.86 20.07 5.60
N ASP A 49 -19.12 19.68 5.36
CA ASP A 49 -20.22 19.82 6.30
C ASP A 49 -20.16 18.72 7.37
N THR A 50 -19.59 19.06 8.52
CA THR A 50 -19.38 18.11 9.61
C THR A 50 -20.67 17.54 10.20
N GLU A 51 -21.79 18.27 10.09
CA GLU A 51 -23.10 17.81 10.57
C GLU A 51 -23.62 16.63 9.72
N LYS A 52 -23.21 16.55 8.45
CA LYS A 52 -23.58 15.46 7.53
C LYS A 52 -22.63 14.28 7.52
N TYR A 53 -21.50 14.37 8.20
CA TYR A 53 -20.49 13.30 8.14
C TYR A 53 -21.03 11.93 8.55
N ALA A 54 -21.85 11.87 9.58
CA ALA A 54 -22.45 10.61 10.03
C ALA A 54 -23.37 10.00 8.94
N GLU A 55 -24.20 10.82 8.29
CA GLU A 55 -25.07 10.39 7.20
C GLU A 55 -24.26 9.93 5.98
N ILE A 56 -23.27 10.72 5.57
CA ILE A 56 -22.39 10.40 4.43
C ILE A 56 -21.65 9.09 4.69
N MET A 57 -21.07 8.94 5.89
CA MET A 57 -20.35 7.74 6.28
C MET A 57 -21.23 6.50 6.23
N GLN A 58 -22.47 6.60 6.72
CA GLN A 58 -23.40 5.48 6.69
C GLN A 58 -23.79 5.10 5.25
N ASN A 59 -24.03 6.10 4.38
CA ASN A 59 -24.31 5.84 2.96
C ASN A 59 -23.13 5.15 2.27
N LEU A 60 -21.90 5.64 2.48
CA LEU A 60 -20.69 5.03 1.90
C LEU A 60 -20.51 3.58 2.36
N LYS A 61 -20.63 3.31 3.68
CA LYS A 61 -20.58 1.94 4.21
C LYS A 61 -21.60 1.02 3.55
N THR A 62 -22.85 1.47 3.46
CA THR A 62 -23.93 0.68 2.83
C THR A 62 -23.64 0.39 1.35
N ILE A 63 -23.16 1.39 0.62
CA ILE A 63 -22.85 1.25 -0.80
C ILE A 63 -21.66 0.30 -1.01
N PHE A 64 -20.55 0.47 -0.26
CA PHE A 64 -19.38 -0.39 -0.44
C PHE A 64 -19.67 -1.86 -0.14
N MET A 65 -20.58 -2.16 0.76
CA MET A 65 -21.05 -3.53 1.02
C MET A 65 -21.88 -4.15 -0.11
N THR A 66 -22.16 -3.45 -1.21
CA THR A 66 -22.96 -3.99 -2.34
C THR A 66 -22.14 -4.69 -3.42
N LYS A 67 -20.82 -4.62 -3.36
CA LYS A 67 -19.90 -5.25 -4.32
C LYS A 67 -18.62 -5.68 -3.64
N LYS A 68 -17.90 -6.60 -4.27
CA LYS A 68 -16.54 -6.99 -3.85
C LYS A 68 -15.54 -5.86 -4.09
N ARG A 69 -14.45 -5.86 -3.34
CA ARG A 69 -13.38 -4.86 -3.45
C ARG A 69 -12.87 -4.70 -4.88
N ASP A 70 -12.62 -5.78 -5.58
CA ASP A 70 -12.05 -5.74 -6.92
C ASP A 70 -13.04 -5.24 -7.97
N GLU A 71 -14.36 -5.46 -7.77
CA GLU A 71 -15.39 -4.87 -8.62
C GLU A 71 -15.47 -3.34 -8.44
N TRP A 72 -15.31 -2.86 -7.20
CA TRP A 72 -15.18 -1.42 -6.91
C TRP A 72 -13.92 -0.84 -7.53
N TRP A 73 -12.78 -1.52 -7.39
CA TRP A 73 -11.53 -1.10 -8.00
C TRP A 73 -11.62 -1.03 -9.52
N ASP A 74 -12.20 -2.03 -10.15
CA ASP A 74 -12.43 -2.04 -11.59
C ASP A 74 -13.32 -0.90 -12.09
N LEU A 75 -14.30 -0.48 -11.30
CA LEU A 75 -15.11 0.70 -11.58
C LEU A 75 -14.30 1.98 -11.45
N PHE A 76 -13.60 2.16 -10.33
CA PHE A 76 -12.90 3.42 -10.04
C PHE A 76 -11.70 3.66 -10.97
N ARG A 77 -10.91 2.65 -11.29
CA ARG A 77 -9.77 2.80 -12.22
C ARG A 77 -10.17 3.14 -13.66
N LYS A 78 -11.42 2.89 -14.02
CA LYS A 78 -12.02 3.27 -15.32
C LYS A 78 -12.70 4.64 -15.27
N THR A 79 -12.94 5.15 -14.08
CA THR A 79 -13.58 6.46 -13.88
C THR A 79 -12.49 7.51 -13.68
N LYS A 80 -12.62 8.63 -14.41
CA LYS A 80 -11.63 9.71 -14.32
C LYS A 80 -11.68 10.39 -12.96
N ASP A 81 -10.50 10.67 -12.42
CA ASP A 81 -10.27 11.52 -11.26
C ASP A 81 -11.07 11.10 -10.00
N ILE A 82 -10.95 9.84 -9.60
CA ILE A 82 -11.34 9.34 -8.28
C ILE A 82 -10.10 8.83 -7.57
N ALA A 83 -9.76 9.43 -6.43
CA ALA A 83 -8.65 8.99 -5.60
C ALA A 83 -9.12 7.83 -4.70
N ALA A 84 -9.07 6.62 -5.22
CA ALA A 84 -9.39 5.39 -4.52
C ALA A 84 -8.38 4.30 -4.88
N ALA A 85 -8.16 3.36 -3.97
CA ALA A 85 -7.29 2.21 -4.21
C ALA A 85 -7.74 0.99 -3.38
N PRO A 86 -7.51 -0.25 -3.87
CA PRO A 86 -7.72 -1.43 -3.06
C PRO A 86 -6.72 -1.48 -1.90
N VAL A 87 -7.15 -1.98 -0.76
CA VAL A 87 -6.25 -2.34 0.34
C VAL A 87 -5.85 -3.79 0.12
N TYR A 88 -4.58 -4.02 -0.14
CA TYR A 88 -4.01 -5.34 -0.42
C TYR A 88 -3.43 -5.98 0.84
N ASP A 89 -3.52 -7.30 0.94
CA ASP A 89 -2.67 -8.07 1.83
C ASP A 89 -1.27 -8.34 1.22
N PHE A 90 -0.40 -9.03 1.97
CA PHE A 90 0.97 -9.26 1.50
C PHE A 90 1.04 -10.08 0.23
N ASP A 91 0.22 -11.12 0.10
CA ASP A 91 0.24 -12.00 -1.07
C ASP A 91 -0.26 -11.23 -2.32
N GLU A 92 -1.28 -10.40 -2.14
CA GLU A 92 -1.83 -9.58 -3.21
C GLU A 92 -0.84 -8.50 -3.68
N VAL A 93 -0.14 -7.82 -2.75
CA VAL A 93 0.81 -6.75 -3.12
C VAL A 93 2.05 -7.29 -3.84
N VAL A 94 2.49 -8.51 -3.51
CA VAL A 94 3.57 -9.21 -4.25
C VAL A 94 3.12 -9.54 -5.67
N GLY A 95 1.85 -9.91 -5.84
CA GLY A 95 1.23 -10.22 -7.13
C GLY A 95 0.90 -9.00 -8.01
N ASP A 96 0.83 -7.82 -7.43
CA ASP A 96 0.34 -6.60 -8.08
C ASP A 96 1.20 -6.18 -9.28
N PRO A 97 0.60 -5.84 -10.44
CA PRO A 97 1.34 -5.45 -11.64
C PRO A 97 2.23 -4.21 -11.45
N HIS A 98 1.80 -3.23 -10.63
CA HIS A 98 2.60 -2.03 -10.37
C HIS A 98 3.80 -2.38 -9.47
N SER A 99 3.60 -3.20 -8.44
CA SER A 99 4.68 -3.70 -7.59
C SER A 99 5.74 -4.45 -8.42
N LYS A 100 5.32 -5.30 -9.35
CA LYS A 100 6.20 -6.02 -10.27
C LYS A 100 6.94 -5.07 -11.22
N ALA A 101 6.23 -4.14 -11.86
CA ALA A 101 6.84 -3.17 -12.79
C ALA A 101 7.86 -2.24 -12.11
N ARG A 102 7.75 -2.08 -10.79
CA ARG A 102 8.66 -1.29 -9.97
C ARG A 102 9.75 -2.11 -9.28
N ASP A 103 9.82 -3.42 -9.52
CA ASP A 103 10.73 -4.34 -8.80
C ASP A 103 10.66 -4.12 -7.27
N MET A 104 9.42 -3.96 -6.75
CA MET A 104 9.23 -3.75 -5.31
C MET A 104 9.46 -5.03 -4.53
N PHE A 105 9.39 -6.18 -5.19
CA PHE A 105 9.76 -7.50 -4.67
C PHE A 105 10.71 -8.16 -5.65
N ILE A 106 11.81 -8.69 -5.15
CA ILE A 106 12.86 -9.32 -5.94
C ILE A 106 13.26 -10.65 -5.35
N GLN A 107 13.71 -11.57 -6.19
CA GLN A 107 14.40 -12.77 -5.76
C GLN A 107 15.85 -12.41 -5.43
N ALA A 108 16.17 -12.35 -4.14
CA ALA A 108 17.45 -11.87 -3.64
C ALA A 108 18.53 -12.96 -3.62
N GLY A 109 18.14 -14.23 -3.70
CA GLY A 109 19.03 -15.40 -3.67
C GLY A 109 18.28 -16.65 -3.28
N THR A 110 19.02 -17.67 -2.79
CA THR A 110 18.47 -18.93 -2.31
C THR A 110 19.07 -19.30 -0.95
N ILE A 111 18.29 -19.96 -0.10
CA ILE A 111 18.75 -20.60 1.14
C ILE A 111 18.31 -22.05 1.08
N ASP A 112 19.24 -22.98 1.23
CA ASP A 112 19.02 -24.43 1.16
C ASP A 112 18.30 -24.89 -0.14
N GLY A 113 18.49 -24.14 -1.22
CA GLY A 113 17.86 -24.39 -2.52
C GLY A 113 16.53 -23.68 -2.74
N ASP A 114 15.92 -23.12 -1.70
CA ASP A 114 14.66 -22.38 -1.80
C ASP A 114 14.89 -20.91 -2.18
N PRO A 115 14.12 -20.37 -3.13
CA PRO A 115 14.23 -18.96 -3.53
C PRO A 115 13.73 -18.03 -2.43
N ILE A 116 14.54 -17.01 -2.12
CA ILE A 116 14.19 -16.00 -1.14
C ILE A 116 13.72 -14.73 -1.85
N THR A 117 12.43 -14.44 -1.71
CA THR A 117 11.83 -13.17 -2.16
C THR A 117 11.88 -12.16 -1.01
N GLN A 118 12.35 -10.97 -1.29
CA GLN A 118 12.34 -9.86 -0.31
C GLN A 118 11.92 -8.54 -0.96
N VAL A 119 11.65 -7.56 -0.11
CA VAL A 119 11.37 -6.20 -0.57
C VAL A 119 12.59 -5.65 -1.31
N GLY A 120 12.37 -5.15 -2.50
CA GLY A 120 13.39 -4.51 -3.34
C GLY A 120 13.76 -3.11 -2.86
N ILE A 121 14.60 -2.42 -3.63
CA ILE A 121 15.02 -1.06 -3.32
C ILE A 121 13.98 -0.08 -3.89
N GLY A 122 13.25 0.60 -2.99
CA GLY A 122 12.16 1.53 -3.36
C GLY A 122 12.66 2.77 -4.12
N SER A 123 13.82 3.32 -3.72
CA SER A 123 14.43 4.47 -4.40
C SER A 123 15.14 4.02 -5.69
N LYS A 124 14.62 4.43 -6.84
CA LYS A 124 15.17 4.09 -8.17
C LYS A 124 16.09 5.21 -8.66
N LEU A 125 17.36 5.20 -8.22
CA LEU A 125 18.37 6.17 -8.67
C LEU A 125 18.90 5.78 -10.04
N MET A 126 18.82 6.71 -11.02
CA MET A 126 19.18 6.44 -12.42
C MET A 126 20.69 6.21 -12.61
N ASN A 127 21.53 7.03 -11.97
CA ASN A 127 22.98 7.00 -12.16
C ASN A 127 23.71 6.12 -11.13
N THR A 128 23.12 5.90 -9.98
CA THR A 128 23.69 5.10 -8.87
C THR A 128 22.63 4.16 -8.32
N PRO A 129 22.19 3.16 -9.10
CA PRO A 129 21.15 2.24 -8.65
C PRO A 129 21.61 1.46 -7.42
N GLY A 130 20.71 1.32 -6.46
CA GLY A 130 20.96 0.43 -5.32
C GLY A 130 20.96 -1.04 -5.75
N SER A 131 21.71 -1.87 -5.05
CA SER A 131 21.75 -3.32 -5.26
C SER A 131 21.71 -4.08 -3.93
N ILE A 132 21.08 -5.25 -3.92
CA ILE A 132 21.15 -6.19 -2.81
C ILE A 132 22.36 -7.08 -3.06
N ARG A 133 23.33 -7.05 -2.14
CA ARG A 133 24.61 -7.77 -2.28
C ARG A 133 24.59 -9.13 -1.60
N THR A 134 23.91 -9.23 -0.47
CA THR A 134 23.85 -10.44 0.37
C THR A 134 22.45 -10.62 0.93
N LEU A 135 22.07 -11.84 1.18
CA LEU A 135 20.90 -12.17 1.99
C LEU A 135 21.15 -11.79 3.45
N GLY A 136 20.07 -11.64 4.21
CA GLY A 136 20.16 -11.53 5.67
C GLY A 136 20.84 -12.78 6.26
N ARG A 137 21.77 -12.57 7.19
CA ARG A 137 22.52 -13.63 7.88
C ARG A 137 22.04 -13.77 9.32
N ILE A 138 22.32 -14.90 9.91
CA ILE A 138 22.07 -15.10 11.34
C ILE A 138 22.91 -14.10 12.16
N PRO A 139 22.41 -13.60 13.30
CA PRO A 139 23.18 -12.70 14.17
C PRO A 139 24.56 -13.30 14.50
N GLY A 140 25.60 -12.48 14.34
CA GLY A 140 26.98 -12.88 14.63
C GLY A 140 27.74 -13.58 13.48
N ALA A 141 27.09 -13.95 12.37
CA ALA A 141 27.75 -14.65 11.27
C ALA A 141 28.90 -13.88 10.62
N ASP A 142 28.91 -12.57 10.70
CA ASP A 142 29.96 -11.70 10.12
C ASP A 142 30.94 -11.19 11.18
N SER A 143 30.79 -11.58 12.45
CA SER A 143 31.57 -11.00 13.56
C SER A 143 33.06 -11.25 13.43
N GLU A 144 33.46 -12.46 13.08
CA GLU A 144 34.88 -12.80 12.90
C GLU A 144 35.49 -12.01 11.74
N ASP A 145 34.84 -12.00 10.60
CA ASP A 145 35.31 -11.30 9.39
C ASP A 145 35.46 -9.80 9.65
N ILE A 146 34.51 -9.18 10.33
CA ILE A 146 34.55 -7.75 10.67
C ILE A 146 35.66 -7.43 11.65
N LEU A 147 35.85 -8.28 12.66
CA LEU A 147 36.91 -8.09 13.66
C LEU A 147 38.31 -8.28 13.03
N GLU A 148 38.49 -9.25 12.15
CA GLU A 148 39.74 -9.41 11.38
C GLU A 148 40.01 -8.21 10.48
N GLU A 149 38.99 -7.66 9.78
CA GLU A 149 39.10 -6.49 8.89
C GLU A 149 39.60 -5.23 9.64
N ILE A 150 39.16 -5.04 10.89
CA ILE A 150 39.60 -3.91 11.74
C ILE A 150 40.86 -4.20 12.55
N GLY A 151 41.54 -5.36 12.32
CA GLY A 151 42.90 -5.64 12.78
C GLY A 151 43.02 -6.54 14.00
N TYR A 152 41.91 -7.13 14.47
CA TYR A 152 42.01 -8.15 15.54
C TYR A 152 42.58 -9.46 14.99
N SER A 153 43.48 -10.08 15.75
CA SER A 153 43.97 -11.41 15.44
C SER A 153 42.95 -12.48 15.81
N LYS A 154 43.03 -13.67 15.17
CA LYS A 154 42.17 -14.82 15.49
C LYS A 154 42.21 -15.27 16.95
N ASN A 155 43.30 -14.95 17.68
CA ASN A 155 43.39 -15.25 19.10
C ASN A 155 42.65 -14.27 20.00
N GLU A 156 42.41 -13.04 19.51
CA GLU A 156 41.69 -12.00 20.25
C GLU A 156 40.17 -12.06 20.01
N ILE A 157 39.74 -12.74 18.93
CA ILE A 157 38.32 -12.86 18.53
C ILE A 157 37.60 -14.01 19.28
N LYS A 158 38.29 -14.79 20.10
CA LYS A 158 37.73 -15.98 20.80
C LYS A 158 36.83 -15.64 21.97
#